data_627f756454b7dc3870b869ebb2e6db82
#
_entry.id   627f756454b7dc3870b869ebb2e6db82
#
_cell.length_a   1.000
_cell.length_b   1.000
_cell.length_c   1.000
_cell.angle_alpha   90.00
_cell.angle_beta   90.00
_cell.angle_gamma   90.00
#
_symmetry.space_group_name_H-M   'P 1'
#
loop_
_entity.id
_entity.type
_entity.pdbx_description
1 polymer ?
#
loop_
_entity_poly.entity_id
_entity_poly.type
_entity_poly.pdbx_seq_one_letter_code
_entity_poly.pdbx_strand_id
1 'polypeptide(L)'
;MSRVHVAILGASGLVSQRMQQRLAMHPWFELVAVAGQSQGTNLADIEWHLDEPRPEVLDSSEIKILDINDRNLAEELKNRNVIAVFSALPSEPASRIEANLVSAGLHVFSNASAFRMHPEVSLVVADVNPEALHASSGQALHACATNCTLVPILHPLSVLSQHYTISKVVARSEQALSGAGWKLLHNQELKMQAIDQEIPGEAEKIVEEIERILDLSAEWDVQTKRVEERDGHIVHVELHVDNTPTFDMVASLLQSKKQTHALPSQPTCLMECIQSEPSREEHLWNGQSMNPLNPTVDLKAGMTTTVQLKSVENGVVSFIGLSHNTIRGAAGGVVLLAELAYLKKYFEQ
;
A
#
# COMPACT_ATOMS: atom_id res chain seq x y z
N MET A 1 18.84 -15.14 -13.28
CA MET A 1 18.84 -13.69 -13.63
C MET A 1 19.37 -12.93 -12.42
N SER A 2 20.18 -11.90 -12.61
CA SER A 2 20.58 -11.01 -11.52
C SER A 2 19.34 -10.25 -11.03
N ARG A 3 19.24 -10.06 -9.70
CA ARG A 3 18.17 -9.23 -9.10
C ARG A 3 18.40 -7.76 -9.46
N VAL A 4 17.31 -6.99 -9.56
CA VAL A 4 17.36 -5.55 -9.78
C VAL A 4 17.78 -4.87 -8.48
N HIS A 5 18.82 -4.04 -8.52
CA HIS A 5 19.26 -3.25 -7.37
C HIS A 5 18.25 -2.13 -7.08
N VAL A 6 17.83 -2.08 -5.84
CA VAL A 6 16.83 -1.09 -5.37
C VAL A 6 17.30 -0.37 -4.11
N ALA A 7 16.72 0.79 -3.87
CA ALA A 7 16.94 1.57 -2.67
C ALA A 7 15.62 1.88 -1.95
N ILE A 8 15.70 2.20 -0.65
CA ILE A 8 14.58 2.70 0.17
C ILE A 8 14.90 4.12 0.63
N LEU A 9 13.91 5.02 0.50
CA LEU A 9 13.93 6.34 1.12
C LEU A 9 13.13 6.31 2.43
N GLY A 10 13.79 6.65 3.51
CA GLY A 10 13.33 6.45 4.88
C GLY A 10 13.97 5.19 5.48
N ALA A 11 14.53 5.30 6.70
CA ALA A 11 15.22 4.18 7.34
C ALA A 11 14.44 3.60 8.52
N SER A 12 13.85 4.45 9.37
CA SER A 12 13.29 4.10 10.67
C SER A 12 11.76 4.05 10.73
N GLY A 13 11.05 4.49 9.68
CA GLY A 13 9.58 4.48 9.66
C GLY A 13 9.00 3.08 9.54
N LEU A 14 7.79 2.83 10.09
CA LEU A 14 7.12 1.51 10.01
C LEU A 14 7.00 1.00 8.58
N VAL A 15 6.55 1.85 7.64
CA VAL A 15 6.41 1.48 6.24
C VAL A 15 7.76 1.15 5.61
N SER A 16 8.80 1.92 5.93
CA SER A 16 10.16 1.64 5.49
C SER A 16 10.67 0.29 6.02
N GLN A 17 10.43 -0.02 7.29
CA GLN A 17 10.81 -1.31 7.88
C GLN A 17 10.01 -2.47 7.27
N ARG A 18 8.73 -2.28 6.96
CA ARG A 18 7.95 -3.26 6.18
C ARG A 18 8.51 -3.45 4.76
N MET A 19 8.96 -2.39 4.09
CA MET A 19 9.67 -2.50 2.80
C MET A 19 10.98 -3.27 2.95
N GLN A 20 11.79 -2.96 3.97
CA GLN A 20 13.02 -3.68 4.29
C GLN A 20 12.74 -5.17 4.51
N GLN A 21 11.73 -5.52 5.31
CA GLN A 21 11.31 -6.89 5.57
C GLN A 21 10.94 -7.63 4.27
N ARG A 22 10.16 -7.01 3.38
CA ARG A 22 9.70 -7.62 2.12
C ARG A 22 10.78 -7.70 1.06
N LEU A 23 11.74 -6.79 1.05
CA LEU A 23 12.85 -6.78 0.10
C LEU A 23 14.04 -7.65 0.54
N ALA A 24 14.12 -8.01 1.82
CA ALA A 24 15.24 -8.76 2.39
C ALA A 24 15.56 -10.06 1.63
N MET A 25 14.54 -10.80 1.22
CA MET A 25 14.68 -12.06 0.47
C MET A 25 13.84 -12.05 -0.83
N HIS A 26 13.60 -10.88 -1.41
CA HIS A 26 12.76 -10.74 -2.60
C HIS A 26 13.41 -11.44 -3.82
N PRO A 27 12.65 -12.23 -4.59
CA PRO A 27 13.23 -13.00 -5.69
C PRO A 27 13.72 -12.14 -6.87
N TRP A 28 13.15 -10.94 -7.07
CA TRP A 28 13.47 -10.06 -8.21
C TRP A 28 14.27 -8.83 -7.84
N PHE A 29 14.19 -8.37 -6.58
CA PHE A 29 14.80 -7.14 -6.10
C PHE A 29 15.89 -7.42 -5.07
N GLU A 30 16.93 -6.56 -5.05
CA GLU A 30 18.01 -6.60 -4.08
C GLU A 30 18.16 -5.22 -3.44
N LEU A 31 17.94 -5.13 -2.13
CA LEU A 31 18.13 -3.89 -1.38
C LEU A 31 19.62 -3.62 -1.19
N VAL A 32 20.16 -2.60 -1.88
CA VAL A 32 21.60 -2.24 -1.86
C VAL A 32 21.87 -0.87 -1.25
N ALA A 33 20.84 -0.06 -1.00
CA ALA A 33 20.98 1.25 -0.39
C ALA A 33 19.73 1.64 0.40
N VAL A 34 19.94 2.41 1.46
CA VAL A 34 18.87 3.08 2.22
C VAL A 34 19.31 4.52 2.46
N ALA A 35 18.42 5.49 2.22
CA ALA A 35 18.66 6.89 2.53
C ALA A 35 17.70 7.38 3.61
N GLY A 36 18.20 8.19 4.54
CA GLY A 36 17.41 8.67 5.67
C GLY A 36 18.09 9.80 6.43
N GLN A 37 17.53 10.18 7.58
CA GLN A 37 18.08 11.23 8.44
C GLN A 37 19.27 10.77 9.28
N SER A 38 19.41 9.46 9.53
CA SER A 38 20.49 8.86 10.34
C SER A 38 21.71 8.53 9.48
N GLN A 39 22.21 9.50 8.72
CA GLN A 39 23.37 9.35 7.84
C GLN A 39 24.57 8.72 8.54
N GLY A 40 25.21 7.77 7.88
CA GLY A 40 26.41 7.08 8.34
C GLY A 40 26.18 5.96 9.36
N THR A 41 24.99 5.87 9.96
CA THR A 41 24.60 4.76 10.85
C THR A 41 24.41 3.48 10.00
N ASN A 42 24.79 2.34 10.54
CA ASN A 42 24.46 1.06 9.92
C ASN A 42 22.96 0.80 9.96
N LEU A 43 22.41 0.25 8.91
CA LEU A 43 20.98 -0.12 8.87
C LEU A 43 20.62 -1.10 9.99
N ALA A 44 21.52 -2.01 10.33
CA ALA A 44 21.38 -2.96 11.43
C ALA A 44 21.22 -2.30 12.80
N ASP A 45 21.79 -1.10 12.99
CA ASP A 45 21.75 -0.36 14.27
C ASP A 45 20.49 0.50 14.45
N ILE A 46 19.62 0.60 13.43
CA ILE A 46 18.36 1.34 13.53
C ILE A 46 17.36 0.55 14.39
N GLU A 47 16.70 1.24 15.31
CA GLU A 47 15.65 0.64 16.13
C GLU A 47 14.56 -0.01 15.26
N TRP A 48 14.22 -1.26 15.59
CA TRP A 48 13.20 -2.03 14.84
C TRP A 48 11.85 -1.95 15.57
N HIS A 49 10.83 -1.48 14.89
CA HIS A 49 9.52 -1.18 15.47
C HIS A 49 8.42 -2.17 15.08
N LEU A 50 8.74 -3.16 14.23
CA LEU A 50 7.78 -4.22 13.88
C LEU A 50 7.78 -5.30 14.96
N ASP A 51 6.64 -6.01 15.10
CA ASP A 51 6.52 -7.11 16.07
C ASP A 51 7.27 -8.36 15.62
N GLU A 52 7.34 -8.59 14.31
CA GLU A 52 8.13 -9.67 13.78
C GLU A 52 9.63 -9.34 13.84
N PRO A 53 10.48 -10.34 14.00
CA PRO A 53 11.92 -10.12 14.11
C PRO A 53 12.48 -9.48 12.83
N ARG A 54 13.52 -8.66 13.00
CA ARG A 54 14.28 -8.15 11.86
C ARG A 54 14.86 -9.33 11.08
N PRO A 55 14.81 -9.33 9.73
CA PRO A 55 15.44 -10.35 8.92
C PRO A 55 16.96 -10.43 9.15
N GLU A 56 17.52 -11.63 9.37
CA GLU A 56 18.95 -11.83 9.64
C GLU A 56 19.86 -11.22 8.56
N VAL A 57 19.44 -11.24 7.30
CA VAL A 57 20.19 -10.63 6.20
C VAL A 57 20.31 -9.10 6.35
N LEU A 58 19.39 -8.46 7.06
CA LEU A 58 19.46 -7.03 7.37
C LEU A 58 20.31 -6.77 8.62
N ASP A 59 20.27 -7.66 9.61
CA ASP A 59 21.13 -7.57 10.81
C ASP A 59 22.61 -7.76 10.47
N SER A 60 22.90 -8.59 9.48
CA SER A 60 24.26 -8.82 8.97
C SER A 60 24.68 -7.85 7.86
N SER A 61 23.81 -6.90 7.46
CA SER A 61 24.09 -5.99 6.37
C SER A 61 25.12 -4.92 6.77
N GLU A 62 26.01 -4.55 5.84
CA GLU A 62 26.93 -3.42 5.98
C GLU A 62 26.37 -2.14 5.34
N ILE A 63 25.04 -2.07 5.11
CA ILE A 63 24.39 -0.92 4.48
C ILE A 63 24.45 0.27 5.44
N LYS A 64 25.27 1.27 5.08
CA LYS A 64 25.28 2.58 5.75
C LYS A 64 24.21 3.47 5.14
N ILE A 65 23.44 4.12 6.00
CA ILE A 65 22.37 5.04 5.60
C ILE A 65 22.99 6.27 4.92
N LEU A 66 22.53 6.55 3.70
CA LEU A 66 22.89 7.73 2.93
C LEU A 66 22.12 8.95 3.45
N ASP A 67 22.70 10.15 3.26
CA ASP A 67 22.00 11.39 3.58
C ASP A 67 20.85 11.61 2.59
N ILE A 68 19.62 11.63 3.10
CA ILE A 68 18.41 11.88 2.30
C ILE A 68 18.37 13.30 1.68
N ASN A 69 19.12 14.24 2.25
CA ASN A 69 19.19 15.64 1.80
C ASN A 69 20.42 15.94 0.93
N ASP A 70 21.29 14.96 0.69
CA ASP A 70 22.45 15.17 -0.19
C ASP A 70 21.98 15.49 -1.62
N ARG A 71 22.54 16.56 -2.18
CA ARG A 71 22.27 16.96 -3.57
C ARG A 71 22.75 15.94 -4.60
N ASN A 72 23.73 15.11 -4.23
CA ASN A 72 24.31 14.07 -5.07
C ASN A 72 23.67 12.69 -4.81
N LEU A 73 22.58 12.59 -4.02
CA LEU A 73 21.95 11.31 -3.67
C LEU A 73 21.64 10.48 -4.93
N ALA A 74 21.13 11.09 -5.98
CA ALA A 74 20.84 10.38 -7.23
C ALA A 74 22.08 9.75 -7.86
N GLU A 75 23.21 10.46 -7.86
CA GLU A 75 24.48 9.97 -8.36
C GLU A 75 25.03 8.84 -7.49
N GLU A 76 24.95 8.97 -6.15
CA GLU A 76 25.35 7.91 -5.23
C GLU A 76 24.55 6.63 -5.42
N LEU A 77 23.23 6.73 -5.64
CA LEU A 77 22.37 5.60 -5.92
C LEU A 77 22.74 4.94 -7.26
N LYS A 78 22.96 5.72 -8.31
CA LYS A 78 23.42 5.22 -9.63
C LYS A 78 24.76 4.50 -9.55
N ASN A 79 25.73 5.03 -8.79
CA ASN A 79 27.03 4.40 -8.57
C ASN A 79 26.92 3.03 -7.87
N ARG A 80 25.81 2.75 -7.22
CA ARG A 80 25.44 1.43 -6.64
C ARG A 80 24.59 0.59 -7.60
N ASN A 81 24.43 1.02 -8.84
CA ASN A 81 23.58 0.40 -9.86
C ASN A 81 22.11 0.32 -9.46
N VAL A 82 21.62 1.24 -8.64
CA VAL A 82 20.19 1.31 -8.29
C VAL A 82 19.39 1.69 -9.53
N ILE A 83 18.36 0.91 -9.82
CA ILE A 83 17.44 1.13 -10.94
C ILE A 83 16.12 1.72 -10.42
N ALA A 84 15.65 1.26 -9.27
CA ALA A 84 14.37 1.67 -8.70
C ALA A 84 14.49 2.03 -7.22
N VAL A 85 13.67 2.97 -6.81
CA VAL A 85 13.64 3.52 -5.45
C VAL A 85 12.24 3.37 -4.86
N PHE A 86 12.16 2.83 -3.65
CA PHE A 86 10.93 2.72 -2.87
C PHE A 86 10.89 3.88 -1.87
N SER A 87 9.90 4.76 -1.97
CA SER A 87 9.77 5.90 -1.07
C SER A 87 8.76 5.66 0.04
N ALA A 88 9.23 5.76 1.28
CA ALA A 88 8.43 5.77 2.51
C ALA A 88 8.55 7.11 3.24
N LEU A 89 8.77 8.19 2.50
CA LEU A 89 8.91 9.54 3.04
C LEU A 89 7.56 10.15 3.39
N PRO A 90 7.52 11.08 4.37
CA PRO A 90 6.40 12.00 4.52
C PRO A 90 6.21 12.85 3.25
N SER A 91 4.99 13.36 3.04
CA SER A 91 4.59 14.06 1.81
C SER A 91 5.50 15.26 1.46
N GLU A 92 5.86 16.08 2.46
CA GLU A 92 6.65 17.30 2.21
C GLU A 92 8.06 16.97 1.68
N PRO A 93 8.92 16.15 2.32
CA PRO A 93 10.21 15.82 1.74
C PRO A 93 10.09 15.00 0.45
N ALA A 94 9.07 14.14 0.30
CA ALA A 94 8.82 13.37 -0.91
C ALA A 94 8.65 14.27 -2.14
N SER A 95 7.91 15.38 -2.02
CA SER A 95 7.64 16.30 -3.13
C SER A 95 8.89 16.81 -3.82
N ARG A 96 9.97 17.03 -3.09
CA ARG A 96 11.25 17.51 -3.60
C ARG A 96 12.18 16.37 -4.02
N ILE A 97 12.30 15.36 -3.18
CA ILE A 97 13.31 14.30 -3.35
C ILE A 97 12.93 13.37 -4.50
N GLU A 98 11.66 12.93 -4.55
CA GLU A 98 11.21 12.01 -5.59
C GLU A 98 11.31 12.62 -6.99
N ALA A 99 10.90 13.89 -7.16
CA ALA A 99 11.01 14.59 -8.43
C ALA A 99 12.47 14.68 -8.93
N ASN A 100 13.43 14.93 -8.02
CA ASN A 100 14.85 14.97 -8.36
C ASN A 100 15.38 13.60 -8.82
N LEU A 101 14.96 12.51 -8.14
CA LEU A 101 15.39 11.16 -8.51
C LEU A 101 14.83 10.72 -9.85
N VAL A 102 13.54 11.00 -10.12
CA VAL A 102 12.91 10.74 -11.42
C VAL A 102 13.61 11.51 -12.52
N SER A 103 13.88 12.81 -12.32
CA SER A 103 14.60 13.65 -13.27
C SER A 103 16.03 13.15 -13.55
N ALA A 104 16.64 12.50 -12.56
CA ALA A 104 17.94 11.85 -12.71
C ALA A 104 17.86 10.47 -13.40
N GLY A 105 16.68 9.98 -13.76
CA GLY A 105 16.48 8.70 -14.46
C GLY A 105 16.32 7.48 -13.55
N LEU A 106 16.04 7.67 -12.27
CA LEU A 106 15.71 6.57 -11.33
C LEU A 106 14.19 6.36 -11.28
N HIS A 107 13.72 5.13 -11.44
CA HIS A 107 12.30 4.81 -11.24
C HIS A 107 11.93 4.99 -9.77
N VAL A 108 10.79 5.64 -9.50
CA VAL A 108 10.32 5.89 -8.13
C VAL A 108 8.95 5.26 -7.91
N PHE A 109 8.87 4.42 -6.88
CA PHE A 109 7.64 3.81 -6.39
C PHE A 109 7.33 4.40 -5.02
N SER A 110 6.30 5.24 -4.95
CA SER A 110 6.04 6.08 -3.79
C SER A 110 4.85 5.62 -2.97
N ASN A 111 5.00 5.67 -1.65
CA ASN A 111 3.91 5.53 -0.69
C ASN A 111 3.42 6.89 -0.18
N ALA A 112 4.15 7.98 -0.48
CA ALA A 112 3.79 9.33 -0.09
C ALA A 112 2.57 9.84 -0.88
N SER A 113 1.77 10.72 -0.25
CA SER A 113 0.61 11.33 -0.90
C SER A 113 0.95 12.49 -1.83
N ALA A 114 2.20 12.96 -1.83
CA ALA A 114 2.63 14.18 -2.52
C ALA A 114 2.26 14.23 -4.01
N PHE A 115 2.34 13.09 -4.69
CA PHE A 115 2.16 13.02 -6.14
C PHE A 115 0.94 12.18 -6.56
N ARG A 116 0.15 11.66 -5.62
CA ARG A 116 -0.97 10.79 -5.97
C ARG A 116 -1.98 11.44 -6.90
N MET A 117 -2.18 12.76 -6.79
CA MET A 117 -3.11 13.51 -7.63
C MET A 117 -2.42 14.27 -8.77
N HIS A 118 -1.10 14.10 -8.95
CA HIS A 118 -0.36 14.74 -10.04
C HIS A 118 -0.69 14.04 -11.38
N PRO A 119 -1.06 14.79 -12.45
CA PRO A 119 -1.57 14.19 -13.69
C PRO A 119 -0.52 13.33 -14.44
N GLU A 120 0.77 13.65 -14.30
CA GLU A 120 1.85 12.92 -14.96
C GLU A 120 2.40 11.75 -14.14
N VAL A 121 1.90 11.54 -12.91
CA VAL A 121 2.34 10.45 -12.03
C VAL A 121 1.27 9.37 -11.99
N SER A 122 1.65 8.13 -12.18
CA SER A 122 0.73 7.01 -12.15
C SER A 122 0.25 6.73 -10.72
N LEU A 123 -1.07 6.77 -10.48
CA LEU A 123 -1.69 6.27 -9.25
C LEU A 123 -2.26 4.89 -9.53
N VAL A 124 -1.62 3.83 -8.99
CA VAL A 124 -1.91 2.46 -9.42
C VAL A 124 -2.06 1.51 -8.24
N VAL A 125 -3.13 0.75 -8.30
CA VAL A 125 -3.31 -0.48 -7.52
C VAL A 125 -3.19 -1.65 -8.50
N ALA A 126 -2.12 -2.44 -8.40
CA ALA A 126 -1.64 -3.36 -9.43
C ALA A 126 -2.67 -4.38 -9.92
N ASP A 127 -3.66 -4.72 -9.12
CA ASP A 127 -4.75 -5.66 -9.42
C ASP A 127 -6.12 -4.99 -9.63
N VAL A 128 -6.16 -3.66 -9.66
CA VAL A 128 -7.39 -2.88 -9.90
C VAL A 128 -7.30 -2.11 -11.22
N ASN A 129 -6.27 -1.29 -11.39
CA ASN A 129 -6.07 -0.43 -12.56
C ASN A 129 -4.62 -0.54 -13.13
N PRO A 130 -4.12 -1.75 -13.44
CA PRO A 130 -2.74 -1.97 -13.91
C PRO A 130 -2.41 -1.27 -15.24
N GLU A 131 -3.43 -0.89 -16.03
CA GLU A 131 -3.30 -0.12 -17.25
C GLU A 131 -2.93 1.34 -17.01
N ALA A 132 -3.23 1.89 -15.83
CA ALA A 132 -2.86 3.25 -15.47
C ALA A 132 -1.35 3.42 -15.20
N LEU A 133 -0.58 2.32 -15.18
CA LEU A 133 0.87 2.38 -15.07
C LEU A 133 1.48 2.82 -16.40
N HIS A 134 2.03 4.02 -16.42
CA HIS A 134 2.67 4.59 -17.61
C HIS A 134 3.90 5.43 -17.22
N ALA A 135 4.84 5.54 -18.16
CA ALA A 135 5.94 6.51 -18.11
C ALA A 135 5.92 7.31 -19.41
N SER A 136 6.26 8.57 -19.33
CA SER A 136 6.52 9.36 -20.53
C SER A 136 7.70 8.76 -21.28
N SER A 137 7.66 8.80 -22.63
CA SER A 137 8.70 8.20 -23.47
C SER A 137 10.09 8.73 -23.12
N GLY A 138 11.01 7.81 -22.80
CA GLY A 138 12.39 8.15 -22.41
C GLY A 138 12.56 8.70 -21.00
N GLN A 139 11.52 8.65 -20.16
CA GLN A 139 11.60 9.09 -18.76
C GLN A 139 11.55 7.91 -17.80
N ALA A 140 12.11 8.12 -16.61
CA ALA A 140 11.94 7.18 -15.52
C ALA A 140 10.47 7.17 -15.04
N LEU A 141 10.01 6.01 -14.61
CA LEU A 141 8.67 5.82 -14.06
C LEU A 141 8.54 6.52 -12.70
N HIS A 142 7.51 7.34 -12.53
CA HIS A 142 7.05 7.81 -11.22
C HIS A 142 5.66 7.23 -10.98
N ALA A 143 5.54 6.34 -9.99
CA ALA A 143 4.29 5.67 -9.69
C ALA A 143 4.02 5.68 -8.17
N CYS A 144 2.79 5.99 -7.81
CA CYS A 144 2.31 6.01 -6.42
C CYS A 144 1.35 4.86 -6.15
N ALA A 145 1.51 4.23 -4.98
CA ALA A 145 0.45 3.43 -4.39
C ALA A 145 -0.60 4.34 -3.74
N THR A 146 -1.79 3.78 -3.52
CA THR A 146 -2.93 4.48 -2.94
C THR A 146 -2.83 4.64 -1.42
N ASN A 147 -3.75 5.40 -0.84
CA ASN A 147 -3.98 5.48 0.60
C ASN A 147 -4.37 4.10 1.17
N CYS A 148 -3.85 3.79 2.36
CA CYS A 148 -4.05 2.48 2.99
C CYS A 148 -5.52 2.20 3.36
N THR A 149 -6.33 3.20 3.60
CA THR A 149 -7.75 3.06 3.93
C THR A 149 -8.60 2.75 2.70
N LEU A 150 -8.10 3.06 1.48
CA LEU A 150 -8.83 2.76 0.26
C LEU A 150 -8.94 1.27 -0.04
N VAL A 151 -7.90 0.50 0.25
CA VAL A 151 -7.80 -0.90 -0.22
C VAL A 151 -9.03 -1.75 0.14
N PRO A 152 -9.52 -1.76 1.39
CA PRO A 152 -10.72 -2.53 1.74
C PRO A 152 -12.02 -2.02 1.11
N ILE A 153 -12.03 -0.78 0.62
CA ILE A 153 -13.16 -0.21 -0.15
C ILE A 153 -12.99 -0.54 -1.63
N LEU A 154 -11.81 -0.31 -2.15
CA LEU A 154 -11.49 -0.29 -3.57
C LEU A 154 -11.66 -1.67 -4.24
N HIS A 155 -11.27 -2.75 -3.56
CA HIS A 155 -11.37 -4.08 -4.15
C HIS A 155 -12.83 -4.48 -4.43
N PRO A 156 -13.78 -4.43 -3.46
CA PRO A 156 -15.19 -4.67 -3.75
C PRO A 156 -15.76 -3.67 -4.75
N LEU A 157 -15.46 -2.38 -4.56
CA LEU A 157 -15.98 -1.32 -5.41
C LEU A 157 -15.54 -1.49 -6.87
N SER A 158 -14.28 -1.88 -7.13
CA SER A 158 -13.73 -2.13 -8.46
C SER A 158 -14.43 -3.26 -9.23
N VAL A 159 -15.04 -4.19 -8.49
CA VAL A 159 -15.86 -5.26 -9.09
C VAL A 159 -17.28 -4.77 -9.35
N LEU A 160 -17.88 -4.14 -8.33
CA LEU A 160 -19.29 -3.77 -8.40
C LEU A 160 -19.55 -2.61 -9.38
N SER A 161 -18.62 -1.65 -9.50
CA SER A 161 -18.74 -0.54 -10.47
C SER A 161 -18.69 -0.96 -11.93
N GLN A 162 -18.21 -2.17 -12.22
CA GLN A 162 -18.25 -2.73 -13.59
C GLN A 162 -19.64 -3.30 -13.96
N HIS A 163 -20.52 -3.52 -12.99
CA HIS A 163 -21.82 -4.16 -13.16
C HIS A 163 -22.99 -3.27 -12.77
N TYR A 164 -22.76 -2.27 -11.94
CA TYR A 164 -23.80 -1.37 -11.43
C TYR A 164 -23.33 0.08 -11.52
N THR A 165 -24.25 0.99 -11.82
CA THR A 165 -24.05 2.42 -11.64
C THR A 165 -24.15 2.72 -10.14
N ILE A 166 -23.12 3.32 -9.58
CA ILE A 166 -23.07 3.67 -8.15
C ILE A 166 -23.40 5.15 -8.03
N SER A 167 -24.50 5.46 -7.36
CA SER A 167 -24.96 6.83 -7.18
C SER A 167 -24.45 7.46 -5.89
N LYS A 168 -24.25 6.66 -4.83
CA LYS A 168 -23.76 7.12 -3.54
C LYS A 168 -22.91 6.07 -2.85
N VAL A 169 -21.87 6.53 -2.16
CA VAL A 169 -20.99 5.72 -1.31
C VAL A 169 -20.96 6.31 0.09
N VAL A 170 -21.33 5.50 1.07
CA VAL A 170 -21.16 5.81 2.50
C VAL A 170 -20.04 4.93 3.03
N ALA A 171 -18.99 5.54 3.62
CA ALA A 171 -17.87 4.79 4.18
C ALA A 171 -17.52 5.28 5.59
N ARG A 172 -17.35 4.35 6.51
CA ARG A 172 -16.97 4.60 7.90
C ARG A 172 -15.73 3.77 8.23
N SER A 173 -14.58 4.41 8.40
CA SER A 173 -13.32 3.72 8.60
C SER A 173 -12.86 3.72 10.05
N GLU A 174 -12.35 2.59 10.48
CA GLU A 174 -11.62 2.37 11.72
C GLU A 174 -10.14 2.16 11.39
N GLN A 175 -9.33 3.19 11.63
CA GLN A 175 -7.93 3.20 11.24
C GLN A 175 -7.01 2.86 12.42
N ALA A 176 -6.20 1.84 12.26
CA ALA A 176 -5.21 1.39 13.23
C ALA A 176 -4.09 2.42 13.45
N LEU A 177 -3.46 2.37 14.62
CA LEU A 177 -2.46 3.33 15.09
C LEU A 177 -1.21 3.40 14.19
N SER A 178 -0.78 2.28 13.62
CA SER A 178 0.39 2.22 12.72
C SER A 178 0.27 3.09 11.47
N GLY A 179 -0.96 3.42 11.04
CA GLY A 179 -1.21 4.36 9.95
C GLY A 179 -0.67 5.77 10.21
N ALA A 180 -0.49 6.16 11.49
CA ALA A 180 0.14 7.42 11.89
C ALA A 180 1.64 7.28 12.25
N GLY A 181 2.22 6.08 12.07
CA GLY A 181 3.63 5.81 12.28
C GLY A 181 3.99 5.38 13.70
N TRP A 182 5.26 4.98 13.88
CA TRP A 182 5.76 4.38 15.13
C TRP A 182 5.67 5.32 16.34
N LYS A 183 5.78 6.63 16.16
CA LYS A 183 5.70 7.60 17.25
C LYS A 183 4.36 7.52 17.98
N LEU A 184 3.26 7.38 17.22
CA LEU A 184 1.94 7.19 17.82
C LEU A 184 1.83 5.84 18.53
N LEU A 185 2.42 4.78 17.98
CA LEU A 185 2.38 3.44 18.59
C LEU A 185 3.07 3.38 19.97
N HIS A 186 4.12 4.16 20.19
CA HIS A 186 4.94 4.08 21.40
C HIS A 186 4.72 5.21 22.40
N ASN A 187 3.85 6.18 22.08
CA ASN A 187 3.56 7.31 22.95
C ASN A 187 2.12 7.27 23.45
N GLN A 188 1.95 6.97 24.74
CA GLN A 188 0.63 6.79 25.35
C GLN A 188 -0.20 8.09 25.34
N GLU A 189 0.43 9.25 25.51
CA GLU A 189 -0.26 10.54 25.48
C GLU A 189 -0.81 10.84 24.08
N LEU A 190 0.00 10.62 23.04
CA LEU A 190 -0.44 10.80 21.64
C LEU A 190 -1.57 9.82 21.29
N LYS A 191 -1.50 8.55 21.77
CA LYS A 191 -2.60 7.59 21.57
C LYS A 191 -3.91 8.10 22.13
N MET A 192 -3.90 8.51 23.41
CA MET A 192 -5.10 9.00 24.07
C MET A 192 -5.73 10.23 23.38
N GLN A 193 -4.90 11.07 22.76
CA GLN A 193 -5.37 12.21 21.99
C GLN A 193 -5.92 11.84 20.62
N ALA A 194 -5.45 10.74 20.03
CA ALA A 194 -5.80 10.34 18.67
C ALA A 194 -6.98 9.35 18.59
N ILE A 195 -7.16 8.50 19.60
CA ILE A 195 -8.22 7.48 19.61
C ILE A 195 -9.60 8.15 19.60
N ASP A 196 -10.51 7.57 18.81
CA ASP A 196 -11.88 8.03 18.57
C ASP A 196 -11.97 9.43 17.92
N GLN A 197 -10.85 10.01 17.51
CA GLN A 197 -10.85 11.28 16.79
C GLN A 197 -10.93 11.05 15.27
N GLU A 198 -11.62 11.99 14.61
CA GLU A 198 -11.57 12.11 13.16
C GLU A 198 -10.14 12.42 12.68
N ILE A 199 -9.78 11.89 11.52
CA ILE A 199 -8.45 12.11 10.93
C ILE A 199 -8.58 13.23 9.89
N PRO A 200 -8.08 14.45 10.17
CA PRO A 200 -8.29 15.60 9.30
C PRO A 200 -7.74 15.39 7.89
N GLY A 201 -8.53 15.75 6.87
CA GLY A 201 -8.15 15.68 5.46
C GLY A 201 -8.02 14.26 4.90
N GLU A 202 -8.41 13.23 5.66
CA GLU A 202 -8.30 11.85 5.21
C GLU A 202 -9.51 11.45 4.35
N ALA A 203 -10.70 11.92 4.69
CA ALA A 203 -11.93 11.66 3.95
C ALA A 203 -11.83 12.17 2.51
N GLU A 204 -11.35 13.39 2.32
CA GLU A 204 -11.17 14.03 1.03
C GLU A 204 -10.18 13.23 0.15
N LYS A 205 -9.04 12.80 0.71
CA LYS A 205 -8.06 11.97 -0.01
C LYS A 205 -8.63 10.63 -0.45
N ILE A 206 -9.47 10.00 0.40
CA ILE A 206 -10.13 8.75 0.05
C ILE A 206 -11.00 8.96 -1.19
N VAL A 207 -11.81 10.00 -1.23
CA VAL A 207 -12.69 10.32 -2.34
C VAL A 207 -11.90 10.60 -3.61
N GLU A 208 -10.97 11.56 -3.57
CA GLU A 208 -10.18 11.97 -4.73
C GLU A 208 -9.41 10.80 -5.35
N GLU A 209 -8.81 9.94 -4.53
CA GLU A 209 -8.04 8.80 -5.02
C GLU A 209 -8.94 7.71 -5.61
N ILE A 210 -10.11 7.39 -5.01
CA ILE A 210 -11.05 6.41 -5.57
C ILE A 210 -11.60 6.90 -6.91
N GLU A 211 -12.04 8.15 -6.98
CA GLU A 211 -12.55 8.74 -8.23
C GLU A 211 -11.51 8.66 -9.35
N ARG A 212 -10.24 8.95 -9.02
CA ARG A 212 -9.14 8.85 -9.99
C ARG A 212 -8.83 7.41 -10.41
N ILE A 213 -8.84 6.46 -9.48
CA ILE A 213 -8.47 5.05 -9.76
C ILE A 213 -9.56 4.34 -10.56
N LEU A 214 -10.83 4.61 -10.28
CA LEU A 214 -11.97 3.90 -10.87
C LEU A 214 -12.70 4.70 -11.94
N ASP A 215 -12.34 5.96 -12.19
CA ASP A 215 -13.11 6.91 -13.02
C ASP A 215 -14.60 6.94 -12.58
N LEU A 216 -14.80 6.99 -11.26
CA LEU A 216 -16.11 6.90 -10.61
C LEU A 216 -16.55 8.26 -10.08
N SER A 217 -17.73 8.70 -10.51
CA SER A 217 -18.40 9.88 -9.94
C SER A 217 -19.63 9.44 -9.16
N ALA A 218 -19.70 9.76 -7.87
CA ALA A 218 -20.79 9.42 -6.98
C ALA A 218 -20.97 10.50 -5.89
N GLU A 219 -22.08 10.47 -5.16
CA GLU A 219 -22.19 11.20 -3.90
C GLU A 219 -21.39 10.46 -2.82
N TRP A 220 -20.58 11.18 -2.04
CA TRP A 220 -19.72 10.61 -1.01
C TRP A 220 -20.09 11.09 0.39
N ASP A 221 -20.21 10.17 1.34
CA ASP A 221 -20.29 10.42 2.77
C ASP A 221 -19.24 9.58 3.48
N VAL A 222 -18.06 10.15 3.70
CA VAL A 222 -16.89 9.44 4.26
C VAL A 222 -16.57 10.00 5.63
N GLN A 223 -16.44 9.12 6.62
CA GLN A 223 -15.97 9.47 7.97
C GLN A 223 -14.83 8.54 8.36
N THR A 224 -13.84 9.11 9.02
CA THR A 224 -12.63 8.40 9.41
C THR A 224 -12.37 8.61 10.90
N LYS A 225 -12.01 7.54 11.60
CA LYS A 225 -11.61 7.64 13.00
C LYS A 225 -10.40 6.75 13.31
N ARG A 226 -9.61 7.16 14.29
CA ARG A 226 -8.55 6.34 14.85
C ARG A 226 -9.11 5.39 15.91
N VAL A 227 -8.64 4.13 15.89
CA VAL A 227 -8.99 3.12 16.90
C VAL A 227 -7.75 2.61 17.62
N GLU A 228 -7.93 2.05 18.84
CA GLU A 228 -6.85 1.50 19.66
C GLU A 228 -6.44 0.09 19.19
N GLU A 229 -6.08 0.00 17.91
CA GLU A 229 -5.58 -1.20 17.28
C GLU A 229 -4.21 -0.92 16.66
N ARG A 230 -3.32 -1.90 16.68
CA ARG A 230 -1.96 -1.71 16.16
C ARG A 230 -1.96 -1.59 14.64
N ASP A 231 -2.46 -2.63 13.96
CA ASP A 231 -2.50 -2.79 12.51
C ASP A 231 -3.91 -3.23 12.06
N GLY A 232 -4.23 -3.00 10.77
CA GLY A 232 -5.48 -3.38 10.15
C GLY A 232 -6.52 -2.27 10.13
N HIS A 233 -6.85 -1.79 8.93
CA HIS A 233 -7.96 -0.86 8.73
C HIS A 233 -9.23 -1.64 8.40
N ILE A 234 -10.31 -1.36 9.13
CA ILE A 234 -11.65 -1.86 8.85
C ILE A 234 -12.49 -0.71 8.29
N VAL A 235 -13.25 -0.99 7.25
CA VAL A 235 -14.18 -0.01 6.68
C VAL A 235 -15.55 -0.63 6.48
N HIS A 236 -16.56 0.01 7.02
CA HIS A 236 -17.97 -0.29 6.78
C HIS A 236 -18.43 0.54 5.59
N VAL A 237 -18.99 -0.10 4.58
CA VAL A 237 -19.36 0.54 3.32
C VAL A 237 -20.79 0.23 2.96
N GLU A 238 -21.52 1.26 2.51
CA GLU A 238 -22.82 1.15 1.85
C GLU A 238 -22.74 1.77 0.46
N LEU A 239 -23.12 1.00 -0.56
CA LEU A 239 -23.19 1.46 -1.94
C LEU A 239 -24.65 1.54 -2.37
N HIS A 240 -25.09 2.71 -2.82
CA HIS A 240 -26.37 2.87 -3.47
C HIS A 240 -26.17 2.60 -4.98
N VAL A 241 -26.78 1.54 -5.46
CA VAL A 241 -26.65 1.08 -6.85
C VAL A 241 -27.96 1.18 -7.60
N ASP A 242 -27.86 1.40 -8.90
CA ASP A 242 -29.01 1.24 -9.79
C ASP A 242 -29.39 -0.26 -9.87
N ASN A 243 -30.62 -0.53 -10.27
CA ASN A 243 -31.18 -1.87 -10.22
C ASN A 243 -31.34 -2.39 -8.78
N THR A 244 -31.90 -3.55 -8.60
CA THR A 244 -32.05 -4.20 -7.30
C THR A 244 -31.38 -5.56 -7.34
N PRO A 245 -30.01 -5.61 -7.20
CA PRO A 245 -29.34 -6.89 -7.19
C PRO A 245 -29.81 -7.75 -6.02
N THR A 246 -29.67 -9.07 -6.16
CA THR A 246 -29.86 -10.00 -5.04
C THR A 246 -28.54 -10.21 -4.30
N PHE A 247 -28.60 -10.67 -3.06
CA PHE A 247 -27.42 -11.03 -2.27
C PHE A 247 -26.52 -12.02 -3.01
N ASP A 248 -27.10 -13.08 -3.60
CA ASP A 248 -26.33 -14.11 -4.31
C ASP A 248 -25.64 -13.57 -5.56
N MET A 249 -26.25 -12.62 -6.28
CA MET A 249 -25.61 -11.96 -7.42
C MET A 249 -24.37 -11.18 -6.99
N VAL A 250 -24.50 -10.36 -5.96
CA VAL A 250 -23.37 -9.56 -5.42
C VAL A 250 -22.28 -10.47 -4.86
N ALA A 251 -22.64 -11.48 -4.08
CA ALA A 251 -21.70 -12.46 -3.52
C ALA A 251 -20.90 -13.17 -4.62
N SER A 252 -21.58 -13.60 -5.70
CA SER A 252 -20.95 -14.25 -6.84
C SER A 252 -19.98 -13.33 -7.57
N LEU A 253 -20.31 -12.05 -7.73
CA LEU A 253 -19.44 -11.06 -8.35
C LEU A 253 -18.17 -10.84 -7.53
N LEU A 254 -18.29 -10.63 -6.20
CA LEU A 254 -17.14 -10.42 -5.33
C LEU A 254 -16.17 -11.61 -5.34
N GLN A 255 -16.69 -12.85 -5.46
CA GLN A 255 -15.89 -14.07 -5.58
C GLN A 255 -15.28 -14.31 -6.96
N SER A 256 -15.80 -13.65 -8.00
CA SER A 256 -15.42 -13.90 -9.40
C SER A 256 -14.06 -13.30 -9.80
N LYS A 257 -13.58 -12.27 -9.08
CA LYS A 257 -12.36 -11.56 -9.47
C LYS A 257 -11.12 -12.44 -9.32
N LYS A 258 -10.61 -12.86 -10.49
CA LYS A 258 -9.36 -13.64 -10.58
C LYS A 258 -8.15 -12.72 -10.71
N GLN A 259 -7.01 -13.23 -10.29
CA GLN A 259 -5.72 -12.57 -10.49
C GLN A 259 -5.36 -12.55 -11.98
N THR A 260 -4.74 -11.46 -12.41
CA THR A 260 -4.34 -11.26 -13.82
C THR A 260 -2.87 -11.53 -14.06
N HIS A 261 -2.04 -11.53 -13.03
CA HIS A 261 -0.58 -11.65 -13.12
C HIS A 261 -0.01 -12.64 -12.09
N ALA A 262 1.13 -13.24 -12.40
CA ALA A 262 1.87 -14.10 -11.48
C ALA A 262 3.04 -13.31 -10.88
N LEU A 263 2.75 -12.43 -9.90
CA LEU A 263 3.74 -11.60 -9.22
C LEU A 263 4.09 -12.21 -7.86
N PRO A 264 5.34 -12.07 -7.37
CA PRO A 264 5.78 -12.64 -6.09
C PRO A 264 4.90 -12.24 -4.89
N SER A 265 4.53 -10.96 -4.80
CA SER A 265 3.70 -10.44 -3.70
C SER A 265 2.19 -10.56 -3.95
N GLN A 266 1.76 -11.03 -5.11
CA GLN A 266 0.35 -11.13 -5.43
C GLN A 266 -0.31 -12.28 -4.66
N PRO A 267 -1.34 -12.03 -3.82
CA PRO A 267 -1.98 -13.07 -3.04
C PRO A 267 -2.71 -14.05 -3.97
N THR A 268 -2.96 -15.26 -3.49
CA THR A 268 -3.70 -16.28 -4.26
C THR A 268 -5.15 -15.87 -4.50
N CYS A 269 -5.74 -15.15 -3.55
CA CYS A 269 -7.06 -14.57 -3.62
C CYS A 269 -6.95 -13.07 -3.32
N LEU A 270 -7.48 -12.22 -4.20
CA LEU A 270 -7.48 -10.77 -3.99
C LEU A 270 -8.39 -10.36 -2.84
N MET A 271 -9.59 -10.95 -2.82
CA MET A 271 -10.59 -10.78 -1.77
C MET A 271 -11.00 -12.15 -1.24
N GLU A 272 -10.98 -12.30 0.07
CA GLU A 272 -11.58 -13.43 0.77
C GLU A 272 -12.93 -13.01 1.32
N CYS A 273 -14.00 -13.62 0.78
CA CYS A 273 -15.37 -13.37 1.23
C CYS A 273 -15.72 -14.32 2.37
N ILE A 274 -16.01 -13.78 3.54
CA ILE A 274 -16.32 -14.53 4.76
C ILE A 274 -17.75 -14.25 5.24
N GLN A 275 -18.29 -15.15 6.10
CA GLN A 275 -19.65 -15.02 6.65
C GLN A 275 -19.68 -14.20 7.93
N SER A 276 -18.62 -14.27 8.74
CA SER A 276 -18.48 -13.50 9.98
C SER A 276 -17.92 -12.10 9.70
N GLU A 277 -17.99 -11.24 10.70
CA GLU A 277 -17.32 -9.93 10.64
C GLU A 277 -15.80 -10.10 10.59
N PRO A 278 -15.10 -9.36 9.73
CA PRO A 278 -13.64 -9.41 9.67
C PRO A 278 -12.99 -9.03 11.00
N SER A 279 -12.10 -9.89 11.48
CA SER A 279 -11.33 -9.69 12.70
C SER A 279 -9.87 -9.44 12.39
N ARG A 280 -9.27 -8.44 13.06
CA ARG A 280 -7.83 -8.16 12.94
C ARG A 280 -6.98 -9.31 13.45
N GLU A 281 -7.45 -10.04 14.48
CA GLU A 281 -6.75 -11.18 15.05
C GLU A 281 -6.67 -12.38 14.09
N GLU A 282 -7.77 -12.68 13.40
CA GLU A 282 -7.88 -13.87 12.55
C GLU A 282 -7.49 -13.60 11.09
N HIS A 283 -7.77 -12.40 10.55
CA HIS A 283 -7.75 -12.16 9.12
C HIS A 283 -6.70 -11.15 8.66
N LEU A 284 -5.95 -10.51 9.58
CA LEU A 284 -4.98 -9.47 9.22
C LEU A 284 -3.90 -9.98 8.24
N TRP A 285 -3.47 -11.23 8.43
CA TRP A 285 -2.42 -11.87 7.63
C TRP A 285 -2.95 -12.76 6.51
N ASN A 286 -4.19 -12.59 6.10
CA ASN A 286 -4.78 -13.34 4.99
C ASN A 286 -3.92 -13.21 3.72
N GLY A 287 -3.95 -14.27 2.91
CA GLY A 287 -3.09 -14.42 1.73
C GLY A 287 -1.79 -15.17 2.01
N GLN A 288 -1.45 -15.44 3.29
CA GLN A 288 -0.25 -16.21 3.65
C GLN A 288 -0.30 -17.63 3.05
N SER A 289 0.87 -18.12 2.68
CA SER A 289 1.07 -19.48 2.16
C SER A 289 1.88 -20.35 3.14
N MET A 290 2.43 -19.78 4.19
CA MET A 290 3.30 -20.42 5.17
C MET A 290 2.68 -20.45 6.57
N ASN A 291 2.93 -21.55 7.29
CA ASN A 291 2.62 -21.68 8.71
C ASN A 291 3.79 -22.39 9.42
N PRO A 292 4.49 -21.77 10.38
CA PRO A 292 4.18 -20.45 10.98
C PRO A 292 4.39 -19.29 10.00
N LEU A 293 3.74 -18.18 10.28
CA LEU A 293 3.85 -16.94 9.51
C LEU A 293 5.31 -16.45 9.47
N ASN A 294 5.81 -16.20 8.26
CA ASN A 294 7.09 -15.53 8.04
C ASN A 294 6.97 -14.52 6.89
N PRO A 295 6.60 -13.26 7.18
CA PRO A 295 6.35 -12.26 6.15
C PRO A 295 7.61 -11.79 5.39
N THR A 296 8.81 -12.20 5.81
CA THR A 296 10.07 -11.94 5.09
C THR A 296 10.17 -12.77 3.82
N VAL A 297 9.69 -14.01 3.85
CA VAL A 297 9.75 -14.93 2.72
C VAL A 297 8.39 -15.17 2.08
N ASP A 298 7.32 -15.09 2.87
CA ASP A 298 5.94 -15.17 2.39
C ASP A 298 5.43 -13.79 1.99
N LEU A 299 5.77 -13.39 0.78
CA LEU A 299 5.40 -12.07 0.24
C LEU A 299 3.87 -11.91 0.01
N LYS A 300 3.08 -12.98 0.15
CA LYS A 300 1.61 -12.94 0.03
C LYS A 300 0.92 -12.64 1.36
N ALA A 301 1.63 -12.84 2.48
CA ALA A 301 1.08 -12.61 3.81
C ALA A 301 0.63 -11.15 3.99
N GLY A 302 -0.60 -10.95 4.44
CA GLY A 302 -1.22 -9.64 4.64
C GLY A 302 -1.61 -8.91 3.35
N MET A 303 -1.61 -9.61 2.19
CA MET A 303 -1.91 -9.02 0.89
C MET A 303 -3.36 -9.22 0.42
N THR A 304 -4.11 -10.13 1.02
CA THR A 304 -5.53 -10.36 0.73
C THR A 304 -6.41 -9.40 1.52
N THR A 305 -7.44 -8.85 0.87
CA THR A 305 -8.50 -8.11 1.54
C THR A 305 -9.59 -9.07 2.01
N THR A 306 -9.98 -8.99 3.27
CA THR A 306 -11.11 -9.79 3.80
C THR A 306 -12.38 -8.98 3.73
N VAL A 307 -13.45 -9.57 3.21
CA VAL A 307 -14.73 -8.89 2.97
C VAL A 307 -15.89 -9.72 3.52
N GLN A 308 -16.75 -9.10 4.31
CA GLN A 308 -18.07 -9.63 4.64
C GLN A 308 -19.14 -8.87 3.85
N LEU A 309 -19.88 -9.53 3.01
CA LEU A 309 -21.14 -8.98 2.47
C LEU A 309 -22.21 -9.08 3.54
N LYS A 310 -22.71 -7.94 4.04
CA LYS A 310 -23.71 -7.89 5.14
C LYS A 310 -25.14 -8.01 4.66
N SER A 311 -25.51 -7.15 3.72
CA SER A 311 -26.88 -7.09 3.18
C SER A 311 -26.90 -6.54 1.77
N VAL A 312 -27.94 -6.90 1.03
CA VAL A 312 -28.28 -6.34 -0.27
C VAL A 312 -29.80 -6.13 -0.28
N GLU A 313 -30.22 -4.90 -0.06
CA GLU A 313 -31.63 -4.56 0.11
C GLU A 313 -31.96 -3.20 -0.51
N ASN A 314 -33.06 -3.12 -1.26
CA ASN A 314 -33.56 -1.85 -1.83
C ASN A 314 -32.53 -1.04 -2.65
N GLY A 315 -31.63 -1.72 -3.39
CA GLY A 315 -30.58 -1.06 -4.14
C GLY A 315 -29.40 -0.56 -3.27
N VAL A 316 -29.32 -0.99 -2.03
CA VAL A 316 -28.16 -0.75 -1.15
C VAL A 316 -27.41 -2.04 -0.92
N VAL A 317 -26.11 -2.01 -1.21
CA VAL A 317 -25.16 -3.10 -0.95
C VAL A 317 -24.28 -2.70 0.23
N SER A 318 -24.39 -3.44 1.36
CA SER A 318 -23.59 -3.18 2.57
C SER A 318 -22.53 -4.26 2.76
N PHE A 319 -21.29 -3.85 3.00
CA PHE A 319 -20.19 -4.77 3.31
C PHE A 319 -19.21 -4.18 4.32
N ILE A 320 -18.40 -5.06 4.91
CA ILE A 320 -17.25 -4.68 5.75
C ILE A 320 -15.99 -5.21 5.07
N GLY A 321 -14.99 -4.34 4.93
CA GLY A 321 -13.68 -4.70 4.41
C GLY A 321 -12.58 -4.52 5.45
N LEU A 322 -11.62 -5.47 5.51
CA LEU A 322 -10.39 -5.39 6.29
C LEU A 322 -9.19 -5.58 5.39
N SER A 323 -8.16 -4.75 5.57
CA SER A 323 -6.84 -5.01 4.99
C SER A 323 -5.70 -4.60 5.93
N HIS A 324 -4.54 -5.21 5.76
CA HIS A 324 -3.33 -4.86 6.49
C HIS A 324 -2.76 -3.53 5.96
N ASN A 325 -2.95 -2.45 6.72
CA ASN A 325 -2.64 -1.09 6.29
C ASN A 325 -1.15 -0.84 6.00
N THR A 326 -0.22 -1.43 6.77
CA THR A 326 1.22 -1.24 6.55
C THR A 326 1.81 -2.22 5.51
N ILE A 327 1.06 -3.26 5.14
CA ILE A 327 1.46 -4.22 4.09
C ILE A 327 0.65 -3.96 2.82
N ARG A 328 -0.58 -4.47 2.72
CA ARG A 328 -1.36 -4.30 1.49
C ARG A 328 -1.62 -2.83 1.15
N GLY A 329 -1.93 -2.03 2.17
CA GLY A 329 -2.19 -0.58 2.04
C GLY A 329 -0.93 0.28 1.90
N ALA A 330 0.28 -0.31 2.02
CA ALA A 330 1.52 0.46 1.99
C ALA A 330 2.67 -0.33 1.36
N ALA A 331 3.61 -0.85 2.16
CA ALA A 331 4.85 -1.46 1.69
C ALA A 331 4.64 -2.61 0.70
N GLY A 332 3.72 -3.53 1.00
CA GLY A 332 3.40 -4.64 0.09
C GLY A 332 2.75 -4.18 -1.20
N GLY A 333 1.84 -3.19 -1.12
CA GLY A 333 1.20 -2.59 -2.30
C GLY A 333 2.20 -1.90 -3.23
N VAL A 334 3.16 -1.16 -2.67
CA VAL A 334 4.24 -0.50 -3.44
C VAL A 334 5.20 -1.53 -4.05
N VAL A 335 5.57 -2.58 -3.32
CA VAL A 335 6.42 -3.66 -3.86
C VAL A 335 5.69 -4.38 -5.00
N LEU A 336 4.41 -4.72 -4.83
CA LEU A 336 3.59 -5.32 -5.89
C LEU A 336 3.49 -4.42 -7.14
N LEU A 337 3.42 -3.11 -6.95
CA LEU A 337 3.43 -2.13 -8.05
C LEU A 337 4.76 -2.16 -8.81
N ALA A 338 5.89 -2.24 -8.11
CA ALA A 338 7.20 -2.37 -8.73
C ALA A 338 7.38 -3.73 -9.45
N GLU A 339 6.84 -4.80 -8.90
CA GLU A 339 6.79 -6.11 -9.56
C GLU A 339 6.00 -6.05 -10.89
N LEU A 340 4.86 -5.32 -10.91
CA LEU A 340 4.11 -5.07 -12.11
C LEU A 340 4.93 -4.29 -13.15
N ALA A 341 5.65 -3.25 -12.72
CA ALA A 341 6.54 -2.48 -13.58
C ALA A 341 7.67 -3.34 -14.16
N TYR A 342 8.26 -4.22 -13.35
CA TYR A 342 9.26 -5.19 -13.79
C TYR A 342 8.69 -6.15 -14.84
N LEU A 343 7.51 -6.72 -14.59
CA LEU A 343 6.84 -7.59 -15.54
C LEU A 343 6.52 -6.89 -16.87
N LYS A 344 6.16 -5.60 -16.82
CA LYS A 344 5.89 -4.76 -17.99
C LYS A 344 7.19 -4.21 -18.64
N LYS A 345 8.37 -4.63 -18.18
CA LYS A 345 9.70 -4.31 -18.74
C LYS A 345 10.11 -2.82 -18.66
N TYR A 346 9.58 -2.07 -17.71
CA TYR A 346 10.00 -0.67 -17.52
C TYR A 346 11.47 -0.53 -17.09
N PHE A 347 12.09 -1.57 -16.53
CA PHE A 347 13.49 -1.55 -16.07
C PHE A 347 14.52 -1.97 -17.13
N GLU A 348 14.06 -2.31 -18.33
CA GLU A 348 14.92 -2.71 -19.46
C GLU A 348 15.24 -1.54 -20.41
N GLN A 349 14.83 -0.31 -20.07
CA GLN A 349 14.96 0.89 -20.92
C GLN A 349 16.27 1.65 -20.66
#